data_b6ef5924b9105c478496e0c84e351ed6
#
_entry.id   b6ef5924b9105c478496e0c84e351ed6
#
_cell.length_a   1.000
_cell.length_b   1.000
_cell.length_c   1.000
_cell.angle_alpha   90.00
_cell.angle_beta   90.00
_cell.angle_gamma   90.00
#
_symmetry.space_group_name_H-M   'P 1'
#
loop_
_entity.id
_entity.type
_entity.pdbx_description
1 polymer ?
#
loop_
_entity_poly.entity_id
_entity_poly.type
_entity_poly.pdbx_seq_one_letter_code
_entity_poly.pdbx_strand_id
1 'polypeptide(L)'
;MPSFGTLKADTLTHSTAGSLATNYVVNGSSKVWMQIKGDGTAQIDGSLNAASLTDNGTGDYTTSFTSSLADTNYCITTGVEYAFSDSLIMATYNEGNKAVGSLQLVCNKTDEGDSVDVPEVNGKIAGDLA
;
A
#
# COMPACT_ATOMS: atom_id res chain seq x y z
N MET A 1 1.14 -31.00 -12.82
CA MET A 1 1.61 -29.78 -12.15
C MET A 1 2.10 -30.16 -10.76
N PRO A 2 3.26 -29.68 -10.31
CA PRO A 2 3.61 -29.87 -8.91
C PRO A 2 2.57 -29.16 -8.05
N SER A 3 1.90 -29.88 -7.16
CA SER A 3 1.04 -29.30 -6.16
C SER A 3 1.92 -28.64 -5.11
N PHE A 4 1.81 -27.34 -4.93
CA PHE A 4 2.44 -26.64 -3.83
C PHE A 4 1.78 -27.12 -2.53
N GLY A 5 2.58 -27.66 -1.60
CA GLY A 5 2.07 -28.13 -0.31
C GLY A 5 1.56 -26.95 0.54
N THR A 6 0.53 -27.20 1.32
CA THR A 6 0.05 -26.23 2.32
C THR A 6 0.68 -26.55 3.66
N LEU A 7 1.39 -25.60 4.28
CA LEU A 7 1.83 -25.70 5.67
C LEU A 7 0.70 -25.17 6.57
N LYS A 8 0.15 -26.01 7.43
CA LYS A 8 -0.76 -25.61 8.50
C LYS A 8 0.00 -25.68 9.81
N ALA A 9 0.20 -24.54 10.46
CA ALA A 9 0.88 -24.44 11.74
C ALA A 9 0.29 -23.27 12.53
N ASP A 10 0.10 -23.44 13.84
CA ASP A 10 -0.37 -22.38 14.72
C ASP A 10 0.80 -21.55 15.26
N THR A 11 2.00 -22.09 15.21
CA THR A 11 3.22 -21.47 15.74
C THR A 11 4.42 -21.79 14.88
N LEU A 12 5.26 -20.80 14.63
CA LEU A 12 6.59 -20.94 14.07
C LEU A 12 7.61 -20.81 15.21
N THR A 13 8.45 -21.83 15.40
CA THR A 13 9.44 -21.85 16.49
C THR A 13 10.85 -21.80 15.91
N HIS A 14 11.64 -20.84 16.37
CA HIS A 14 13.08 -20.79 16.10
C HIS A 14 13.81 -21.37 17.31
N SER A 15 14.85 -22.19 17.07
CA SER A 15 15.56 -22.93 18.10
C SER A 15 16.16 -22.07 19.23
N THR A 16 16.48 -20.81 18.95
CA THR A 16 17.10 -19.87 19.90
C THR A 16 16.35 -18.56 20.09
N ALA A 17 15.54 -18.14 19.11
CA ALA A 17 14.88 -16.83 19.12
C ALA A 17 13.44 -16.88 19.68
N GLY A 18 12.93 -18.05 20.06
CA GLY A 18 11.59 -18.22 20.59
C GLY A 18 10.55 -18.58 19.54
N SER A 19 9.28 -18.42 19.90
CA SER A 19 8.14 -18.83 19.06
C SER A 19 7.29 -17.64 18.67
N LEU A 20 6.78 -17.66 17.45
CA LEU A 20 5.85 -16.69 16.91
C LEU A 20 4.57 -17.41 16.49
N ALA A 21 3.43 -17.00 17.03
CA ALA A 21 2.15 -17.49 16.55
C ALA A 21 1.93 -17.07 15.10
N THR A 22 1.42 -17.96 14.27
CA THR A 22 1.31 -17.74 12.81
C THR A 22 0.34 -16.62 12.44
N ASN A 23 -0.60 -16.26 13.33
CA ASN A 23 -1.47 -15.10 13.14
C ASN A 23 -0.67 -13.78 13.01
N TYR A 24 0.48 -13.63 13.71
CA TYR A 24 1.35 -12.46 13.53
C TYR A 24 1.98 -12.41 12.13
N VAL A 25 2.26 -13.56 11.54
CA VAL A 25 2.77 -13.64 10.17
C VAL A 25 1.65 -13.34 9.18
N VAL A 26 0.49 -13.95 9.37
CA VAL A 26 -0.66 -13.79 8.48
C VAL A 26 -1.20 -12.37 8.54
N ASN A 27 -1.46 -11.82 9.73
CA ASN A 27 -2.07 -10.48 9.87
C ASN A 27 -1.04 -9.35 9.79
N GLY A 28 0.22 -9.62 10.18
CA GLY A 28 1.30 -8.64 10.18
C GLY A 28 2.03 -8.46 8.85
N SER A 29 1.87 -9.38 7.90
CA SER A 29 2.48 -9.26 6.58
C SER A 29 1.72 -8.27 5.70
N SER A 30 2.45 -7.61 4.79
CA SER A 30 1.81 -6.77 3.77
C SER A 30 0.91 -7.59 2.86
N LYS A 31 -0.30 -7.12 2.64
CA LYS A 31 -1.27 -7.71 1.72
C LYS A 31 -1.30 -6.96 0.38
N VAL A 32 -0.96 -5.69 0.43
CA VAL A 32 -0.79 -4.83 -0.74
C VAL A 32 0.46 -3.99 -0.54
N TRP A 33 1.25 -3.82 -1.57
CA TRP A 33 2.20 -2.72 -1.67
C TRP A 33 2.24 -2.23 -3.12
N MET A 34 2.54 -0.96 -3.28
CA MET A 34 2.64 -0.31 -4.58
C MET A 34 3.69 0.78 -4.56
N GLN A 35 4.39 0.90 -5.68
CA GLN A 35 5.26 2.00 -6.03
C GLN A 35 4.66 2.65 -7.27
N ILE A 36 4.25 3.91 -7.12
CA ILE A 36 3.58 4.68 -8.16
C ILE A 36 4.52 5.80 -8.60
N LYS A 37 4.79 5.88 -9.90
CA LYS A 37 5.33 7.06 -10.53
C LYS A 37 4.17 8.03 -10.73
N GLY A 38 4.25 9.23 -10.16
CA GLY A 38 3.18 10.22 -10.22
C GLY A 38 3.44 11.36 -11.19
N ASP A 39 4.69 11.58 -11.61
CA ASP A 39 5.03 12.62 -12.57
C ASP A 39 4.87 12.13 -14.02
N GLY A 40 4.48 13.05 -14.91
CA GLY A 40 4.24 12.74 -16.32
C GLY A 40 3.02 11.83 -16.52
N THR A 41 3.21 10.62 -17.05
CA THR A 41 2.13 9.63 -17.13
C THR A 41 2.17 8.76 -15.88
N ALA A 42 1.11 8.83 -15.07
CA ALA A 42 1.02 8.05 -13.85
C ALA A 42 0.98 6.54 -14.14
N GLN A 43 1.80 5.77 -13.43
CA GLN A 43 1.91 4.31 -13.60
C GLN A 43 2.33 3.61 -12.32
N ILE A 44 2.07 2.30 -12.24
CA ILE A 44 2.62 1.44 -11.21
C ILE A 44 3.95 0.87 -11.72
N ASP A 45 5.05 1.19 -11.02
CA ASP A 45 6.39 0.68 -11.35
C ASP A 45 6.68 -0.66 -10.68
N GLY A 46 6.06 -0.92 -9.53
CA GLY A 46 6.17 -2.20 -8.84
C GLY A 46 5.02 -2.39 -7.86
N SER A 47 4.58 -3.64 -7.67
CA SER A 47 3.46 -3.90 -6.76
C SER A 47 3.33 -5.35 -6.33
N LEU A 48 2.58 -5.55 -5.25
CA LEU A 48 1.97 -6.81 -4.83
C LEU A 48 0.47 -6.56 -4.64
N ASN A 49 -0.38 -7.38 -5.23
CA ASN A 49 -1.83 -7.32 -5.12
C ASN A 49 -2.46 -5.99 -5.62
N ALA A 50 -1.75 -5.19 -6.41
CA ALA A 50 -2.30 -4.04 -7.10
C ALA A 50 -2.62 -4.44 -8.56
N ALA A 51 -3.83 -4.15 -9.02
CA ALA A 51 -4.34 -4.55 -10.33
C ALA A 51 -4.26 -3.41 -11.35
N SER A 52 -4.64 -2.20 -10.96
CA SER A 52 -4.66 -1.04 -11.84
C SER A 52 -4.51 0.26 -11.07
N LEU A 53 -4.08 1.30 -11.78
CA LEU A 53 -3.99 2.67 -11.32
C LEU A 53 -4.98 3.53 -12.09
N THR A 54 -5.69 4.40 -11.38
CA THR A 54 -6.45 5.50 -11.96
C THR A 54 -5.80 6.81 -11.52
N ASP A 55 -5.38 7.62 -12.46
CA ASP A 55 -4.97 8.99 -12.24
C ASP A 55 -6.23 9.87 -12.19
N ASN A 56 -6.52 10.43 -11.02
CA ASN A 56 -7.69 11.29 -10.81
C ASN A 56 -7.37 12.78 -11.01
N GLY A 57 -6.11 13.11 -11.26
CA GLY A 57 -5.58 14.46 -11.42
C GLY A 57 -4.34 14.67 -10.57
N THR A 58 -3.85 15.90 -10.53
CA THR A 58 -2.59 16.25 -9.87
C THR A 58 -2.50 15.69 -8.45
N GLY A 59 -1.52 14.82 -8.23
CA GLY A 59 -1.21 14.22 -6.93
C GLY A 59 -2.29 13.28 -6.39
N ASP A 60 -3.24 12.82 -7.20
CA ASP A 60 -4.39 12.01 -6.75
C ASP A 60 -4.48 10.70 -7.54
N TYR A 61 -4.24 9.59 -6.87
CA TYR A 61 -4.12 8.27 -7.48
C TYR A 61 -4.98 7.24 -6.76
N THR A 62 -5.82 6.52 -7.50
CA THR A 62 -6.58 5.37 -6.97
C THR A 62 -5.99 4.06 -7.49
N THR A 63 -5.56 3.20 -6.59
CA THR A 63 -5.11 1.84 -6.91
C THR A 63 -6.21 0.83 -6.59
N SER A 64 -6.59 0.00 -7.56
CA SER A 64 -7.47 -1.15 -7.35
C SER A 64 -6.66 -2.39 -7.00
N PHE A 65 -7.22 -3.28 -6.16
CA PHE A 65 -6.55 -4.51 -5.74
C PHE A 65 -6.99 -5.71 -6.59
N THR A 66 -6.08 -6.66 -6.78
CA THR A 66 -6.39 -7.93 -7.45
C THR A 66 -7.26 -8.82 -6.56
N SER A 67 -6.91 -8.89 -5.27
CA SER A 67 -7.69 -9.59 -4.25
C SER A 67 -8.12 -8.59 -3.18
N SER A 68 -9.40 -8.56 -2.86
CA SER A 68 -9.95 -7.66 -1.86
C SER A 68 -9.43 -7.99 -0.47
N LEU A 69 -9.41 -6.98 0.39
CA LEU A 69 -9.22 -7.12 1.83
C LEU A 69 -10.55 -7.52 2.48
N ALA A 70 -10.49 -8.13 3.66
CA ALA A 70 -11.68 -8.59 4.37
C ALA A 70 -12.60 -7.44 4.80
N ASP A 71 -12.00 -6.34 5.22
CA ASP A 71 -12.70 -5.12 5.63
C ASP A 71 -11.85 -3.87 5.38
N THR A 72 -12.32 -2.71 5.82
CA THR A 72 -11.59 -1.44 5.72
C THR A 72 -10.74 -1.10 6.95
N ASN A 73 -10.60 -2.02 7.93
CA ASN A 73 -9.81 -1.79 9.15
C ASN A 73 -8.32 -2.15 8.95
N TYR A 74 -7.79 -1.92 7.79
CA TYR A 74 -6.38 -2.16 7.49
C TYR A 74 -5.51 -0.94 7.79
N CYS A 75 -4.25 -1.21 8.12
CA CYS A 75 -3.24 -0.19 8.36
C CYS A 75 -2.53 0.19 7.05
N ILE A 76 -2.34 1.50 6.85
CA ILE A 76 -1.68 2.06 5.67
C ILE A 76 -0.40 2.76 6.12
N THR A 77 0.70 2.47 5.42
CA THR A 77 1.94 3.22 5.50
C THR A 77 2.23 3.82 4.14
N THR A 78 2.51 5.11 4.10
CA THR A 78 2.83 5.84 2.87
C THR A 78 4.24 6.41 2.93
N GLY A 79 4.83 6.59 1.77
CA GLY A 79 6.08 7.31 1.56
C GLY A 79 6.02 8.09 0.26
N VAL A 80 6.82 9.12 0.16
CA VAL A 80 6.90 9.96 -1.04
C VAL A 80 8.34 10.37 -1.28
N GLU A 81 8.77 10.36 -2.54
CA GLU A 81 10.06 10.93 -2.92
C GLU A 81 9.98 12.46 -2.90
N TYR A 82 10.92 13.08 -2.21
CA TYR A 82 11.01 14.55 -2.14
C TYR A 82 11.65 15.10 -3.40
N ALA A 83 10.86 15.83 -4.19
CA ALA A 83 11.31 16.37 -5.48
C ALA A 83 11.43 17.90 -5.51
N PHE A 84 11.09 18.60 -4.41
CA PHE A 84 10.99 20.07 -4.39
C PHE A 84 11.83 20.67 -3.27
N SER A 85 12.52 21.77 -3.57
CA SER A 85 13.47 22.41 -2.64
C SER A 85 12.82 23.14 -1.46
N ASP A 86 11.53 23.51 -1.56
CA ASP A 86 10.93 24.51 -0.69
C ASP A 86 9.71 24.04 0.12
N SER A 87 9.20 22.82 -0.09
CA SER A 87 8.02 22.33 0.61
C SER A 87 8.11 20.83 0.90
N LEU A 88 7.74 20.45 2.11
CA LEU A 88 7.53 19.04 2.44
C LEU A 88 6.27 18.53 1.73
N ILE A 89 6.34 17.31 1.22
CA ILE A 89 5.19 16.64 0.61
C ILE A 89 4.77 15.51 1.52
N MET A 90 3.47 15.35 1.69
CA MET A 90 2.87 14.29 2.46
C MET A 90 1.94 13.46 1.57
N ALA A 91 2.17 12.16 1.54
CA ALA A 91 1.22 11.23 0.96
C ALA A 91 0.22 10.80 2.03
N THR A 92 -1.05 11.05 1.78
CA THR A 92 -2.16 10.68 2.65
C THR A 92 -3.15 9.81 1.91
N TYR A 93 -4.08 9.18 2.63
CA TYR A 93 -5.22 8.51 2.01
C TYR A 93 -6.50 9.30 2.29
N ASN A 94 -7.44 9.25 1.35
CA ASN A 94 -8.77 9.80 1.55
C ASN A 94 -9.67 8.74 2.22
N GLU A 95 -10.11 9.01 3.45
CA GLU A 95 -10.94 8.07 4.22
C GLU A 95 -12.23 7.68 3.49
N GLY A 96 -12.86 8.61 2.78
CA GLY A 96 -14.05 8.36 1.98
C GLY A 96 -13.84 7.39 0.80
N ASN A 97 -12.59 7.19 0.39
CA ASN A 97 -12.22 6.32 -0.73
C ASN A 97 -11.30 5.15 -0.30
N LYS A 98 -11.31 4.84 0.98
CA LYS A 98 -10.71 3.64 1.55
C LYS A 98 -11.71 2.49 1.45
N ALA A 99 -11.48 1.56 0.54
CA ALA A 99 -12.39 0.45 0.26
C ALA A 99 -11.66 -0.91 0.38
N VAL A 100 -12.42 -1.99 0.47
CA VAL A 100 -11.84 -3.34 0.51
C VAL A 100 -11.08 -3.71 -0.77
N GLY A 101 -11.47 -3.15 -1.91
CA GLY A 101 -10.89 -3.44 -3.23
C GLY A 101 -10.03 -2.32 -3.81
N SER A 102 -9.85 -1.19 -3.11
CA SER A 102 -9.09 -0.06 -3.62
C SER A 102 -8.65 0.90 -2.52
N LEU A 103 -7.65 1.72 -2.84
CA LEU A 103 -7.15 2.80 -1.98
C LEU A 103 -6.82 4.02 -2.85
N GLN A 104 -7.29 5.20 -2.43
CA GLN A 104 -6.88 6.48 -2.99
C GLN A 104 -5.77 7.10 -2.15
N LEU A 105 -4.65 7.43 -2.78
CA LEU A 105 -3.55 8.20 -2.20
C LEU A 105 -3.54 9.61 -2.77
N VAL A 106 -3.31 10.60 -1.91
CA VAL A 106 -3.22 12.01 -2.29
C VAL A 106 -1.90 12.58 -1.79
N CYS A 107 -1.16 13.24 -2.68
CA CYS A 107 0.11 13.91 -2.39
C CYS A 107 -0.11 15.42 -2.32
N ASN A 108 0.08 16.00 -1.14
CA ASN A 108 -0.11 17.43 -0.91
C ASN A 108 1.15 18.07 -0.34
N LYS A 109 1.38 19.33 -0.70
CA LYS A 109 2.33 20.20 -0.01
C LYS A 109 1.81 20.52 1.38
N THR A 110 2.69 20.51 2.37
CA THR A 110 2.30 20.72 3.77
C THR A 110 2.06 22.18 4.13
N ASP A 111 2.64 23.10 3.38
CA ASP A 111 2.59 24.55 3.61
C ASP A 111 1.41 25.24 2.90
N GLU A 112 1.06 24.79 1.71
CA GLU A 112 0.01 25.41 0.89
C GLU A 112 -1.26 24.54 0.80
N GLY A 113 -1.14 23.24 1.09
CA GLY A 113 -2.23 22.27 0.97
C GLY A 113 -2.55 21.89 -0.49
N ASP A 114 -1.77 22.38 -1.45
CA ASP A 114 -1.96 22.09 -2.86
C ASP A 114 -1.52 20.65 -3.18
N SER A 115 -2.31 19.99 -4.02
CA SER A 115 -1.93 18.68 -4.57
C SER A 115 -0.78 18.82 -5.57
N VAL A 116 0.12 17.85 -5.58
CA VAL A 116 1.32 17.87 -6.43
C VAL A 116 1.63 16.47 -6.96
N ASP A 117 1.99 16.42 -8.25
CA ASP A 117 2.57 15.20 -8.82
C ASP A 117 4.00 15.03 -8.29
N VAL A 118 4.34 13.81 -7.91
CA VAL A 118 5.63 13.47 -7.34
C VAL A 118 6.31 12.39 -8.18
N PRO A 119 7.67 12.36 -8.24
CA PRO A 119 8.37 11.31 -8.97
C PRO A 119 7.99 9.92 -8.49
N GLU A 120 7.82 9.74 -7.17
CA GLU A 120 7.44 8.46 -6.58
C GLU A 120 6.56 8.64 -5.35
N VAL A 121 5.47 7.89 -5.28
CA VAL A 121 4.68 7.69 -4.07
C VAL A 121 4.52 6.19 -3.81
N ASN A 122 4.70 5.80 -2.56
CA ASN A 122 4.63 4.41 -2.10
C ASN A 122 3.46 4.21 -1.15
N GLY A 123 2.80 3.09 -1.28
CA GLY A 123 1.79 2.64 -0.35
C GLY A 123 2.02 1.20 0.08
N LYS A 124 1.80 0.92 1.36
CA LYS A 124 1.86 -0.42 1.92
C LYS A 124 0.70 -0.64 2.87
N ILE A 125 0.02 -1.77 2.74
CA ILE A 125 -1.17 -2.11 3.51
C ILE A 125 -0.94 -3.42 4.25
N ALA A 126 -1.23 -3.40 5.56
CA ALA A 126 -1.31 -4.58 6.41
C ALA A 126 -2.75 -4.73 6.91
N GLY A 127 -3.32 -5.93 6.76
CA GLY A 127 -4.70 -6.27 7.10
C GLY A 127 -4.99 -7.70 6.70
N ASP A 128 -6.26 -8.12 6.75
CA ASP A 128 -6.67 -9.45 6.35
C ASP A 128 -7.16 -9.46 4.89
N LEU A 129 -6.84 -10.54 4.16
CA LEU A 129 -7.45 -10.81 2.85
C LEU A 129 -8.84 -11.40 3.05
N ALA A 130 -9.76 -11.11 2.10
CA ALA A 130 -11.12 -11.67 2.08
C ALA A 130 -11.11 -13.19 1.79
#